data_6f62e16e94d72399594ff6ced77d657d
#
_entry.id   6f62e16e94d72399594ff6ced77d657d
#
_cell.length_a   1.000
_cell.length_b   1.000
_cell.length_c   1.000
_cell.angle_alpha   90.00
_cell.angle_beta   90.00
_cell.angle_gamma   90.00
#
_symmetry.space_group_name_H-M   'P 1'
#
loop_
_entity.id
_entity.type
_entity.pdbx_description
1 polymer ?
#
loop_
_entity_poly.entity_id
_entity_poly.type
_entity_poly.pdbx_seq_one_letter_code
_entity_poly.pdbx_strand_id
1 'polypeptide(L)'
;MGQRRRTTPPAKPVATPTPAPQPTPAQPSDPSSPSIAIVNETTIAASDIQDEVSAVVMRDSDPYLRDYYTDPAKAIREARQRAVDARVGSLLVAAEAKKRGKDSNDLIQAEIDARIPAPTEEEIKAAYDANRDQIGSADLESVRSELINYLREKRRQDLYATMITRLKMTNVVSKGADVNAANLASGTVLASINGEPLRVDAINERMKAYVFKLDMRLFEIRKRALDRRINDLLIVAEANKKKVGPEEIVRTEITDKLKTPTEAEVSKFYEDNKARIRGDLASTKAGIVTFLQQEQQEKLETALANTLRAGAKVQILLKEPEAPAINIALGTGASRGDVNSVVTVVEFTDFQCSACGGMYPIVEEVLKSYGPRVHFVIRNFPLTSVHPNAFNAAQAAEAAKAQGKFWEYIDLMFKNQNALDVDSLKKYATQVGLDRKRFDAELESGKYIPIVRHDMNDGEEYGVEATPTFFINGVVLTDYSGEGLRAAIEKGFARAKKP
;
A
#
# COMPACT_ATOMS: atom_id res chain seq x y z
N MET A 1 67.47 9.49 8.63
CA MET A 1 66.63 8.46 7.96
C MET A 1 65.79 7.76 9.00
N GLY A 2 64.56 8.12 9.15
CA GLY A 2 63.65 7.54 10.16
C GLY A 2 62.29 7.28 9.47
N GLN A 3 62.05 6.03 9.13
CA GLN A 3 60.76 5.57 8.59
C GLN A 3 59.70 5.63 9.69
N ARG A 4 58.69 6.51 9.55
CA ARG A 4 57.48 6.49 10.36
C ARG A 4 56.59 5.33 9.90
N ARG A 5 56.46 4.29 10.74
CA ARG A 5 55.44 3.26 10.62
C ARG A 5 54.04 3.93 10.70
N ARG A 6 53.22 3.83 9.67
CA ARG A 6 51.79 4.12 9.71
C ARG A 6 51.12 3.01 10.52
N THR A 7 50.62 3.33 11.69
CA THR A 7 49.74 2.48 12.46
C THR A 7 48.32 2.62 11.85
N THR A 8 47.79 1.54 11.34
CA THR A 8 46.36 1.42 10.97
C THR A 8 45.50 1.60 12.22
N PRO A 9 44.41 2.39 12.16
CA PRO A 9 43.48 2.48 13.28
C PRO A 9 42.81 1.12 13.54
N PRO A 10 42.45 0.81 14.79
CA PRO A 10 41.78 -0.43 15.14
C PRO A 10 40.40 -0.48 14.46
N ALA A 11 40.07 -1.65 13.93
CA ALA A 11 38.72 -1.91 13.35
C ALA A 11 37.66 -1.62 14.41
N LYS A 12 36.63 -0.88 14.03
CA LYS A 12 35.42 -0.67 14.88
C LYS A 12 34.84 -2.03 15.23
N PRO A 13 34.42 -2.27 16.47
CA PRO A 13 33.80 -3.52 16.86
C PRO A 13 32.56 -3.80 15.98
N VAL A 14 32.51 -5.02 15.46
CA VAL A 14 31.32 -5.56 14.76
C VAL A 14 30.14 -5.45 15.73
N ALA A 15 29.05 -4.84 15.31
CA ALA A 15 27.85 -4.77 16.12
C ALA A 15 27.42 -6.19 16.51
N THR A 16 27.31 -6.45 17.79
CA THR A 16 26.74 -7.69 18.32
C THR A 16 25.29 -7.79 17.83
N PRO A 17 24.85 -8.98 17.36
CA PRO A 17 23.45 -9.18 16.99
C PRO A 17 22.56 -8.80 18.17
N THR A 18 21.44 -8.15 17.88
CA THR A 18 20.44 -7.80 18.89
C THR A 18 20.02 -9.08 19.60
N PRO A 19 20.12 -9.18 20.94
CA PRO A 19 19.71 -10.38 21.63
C PRO A 19 18.25 -10.68 21.33
N ALA A 20 17.95 -11.96 21.12
CA ALA A 20 16.56 -12.40 20.92
C ALA A 20 15.70 -11.89 22.08
N PRO A 21 14.49 -11.38 21.82
CA PRO A 21 13.62 -10.84 22.86
C PRO A 21 13.36 -11.93 23.92
N GLN A 22 13.60 -11.60 25.19
CA GLN A 22 13.31 -12.53 26.27
C GLN A 22 11.81 -12.69 26.45
N PRO A 23 11.30 -13.91 26.65
CA PRO A 23 9.87 -14.15 26.85
C PRO A 23 9.40 -13.41 28.12
N THR A 24 8.37 -12.57 27.95
CA THR A 24 7.79 -11.78 29.02
C THR A 24 6.95 -12.70 29.94
N PRO A 25 7.16 -12.72 31.27
CA PRO A 25 6.32 -13.48 32.19
C PRO A 25 4.85 -13.15 32.03
N ALA A 26 3.98 -14.15 32.16
CA ALA A 26 2.53 -13.95 32.11
C ALA A 26 2.08 -13.05 33.27
N GLN A 27 1.64 -11.83 32.98
CA GLN A 27 0.85 -11.04 33.92
C GLN A 27 -0.58 -11.56 33.92
N PRO A 28 -1.30 -11.49 35.05
CA PRO A 28 -2.71 -11.86 35.07
C PRO A 28 -3.49 -10.94 34.13
N SER A 29 -4.27 -11.53 33.21
CA SER A 29 -5.13 -10.80 32.27
C SER A 29 -6.22 -10.04 33.01
N ASP A 30 -6.52 -8.82 32.58
CA ASP A 30 -7.69 -8.07 33.05
C ASP A 30 -8.97 -8.85 32.67
N PRO A 31 -9.78 -9.33 33.62
CA PRO A 31 -10.96 -10.13 33.34
C PRO A 31 -12.07 -9.36 32.60
N SER A 32 -11.98 -8.00 32.55
CA SER A 32 -12.89 -7.15 31.78
C SER A 32 -12.48 -7.00 30.32
N SER A 33 -11.23 -7.36 29.95
CA SER A 33 -10.69 -7.26 28.60
C SER A 33 -11.13 -8.44 27.75
N PRO A 34 -11.53 -8.23 26.47
CA PRO A 34 -11.98 -9.33 25.62
C PRO A 34 -10.86 -10.34 25.36
N SER A 35 -11.23 -11.62 25.41
CA SER A 35 -10.33 -12.72 25.07
C SER A 35 -10.05 -12.71 23.57
N ILE A 36 -8.77 -12.76 23.18
CA ILE A 36 -8.31 -12.73 21.79
C ILE A 36 -7.62 -14.02 21.32
N ALA A 37 -7.19 -14.88 22.26
CA ALA A 37 -6.77 -16.25 21.97
C ALA A 37 -6.84 -17.14 23.23
N ILE A 38 -6.77 -18.46 23.00
CA ILE A 38 -6.60 -19.48 24.04
C ILE A 38 -5.44 -20.38 23.61
N VAL A 39 -4.45 -20.53 24.48
CA VAL A 39 -3.27 -21.39 24.25
C VAL A 39 -3.29 -22.49 25.33
N ASN A 40 -3.54 -23.74 24.94
CA ASN A 40 -3.88 -24.83 25.84
C ASN A 40 -5.06 -24.45 26.75
N GLU A 41 -4.80 -24.15 28.03
CA GLU A 41 -5.80 -23.69 28.99
C GLU A 41 -5.63 -22.22 29.39
N THR A 42 -4.63 -21.53 28.81
CA THR A 42 -4.33 -20.13 29.13
C THR A 42 -5.02 -19.20 28.15
N THR A 43 -5.87 -18.32 28.69
CA THR A 43 -6.51 -17.26 27.89
C THR A 43 -5.58 -16.06 27.75
N ILE A 44 -5.51 -15.49 26.54
CA ILE A 44 -4.86 -14.22 26.24
C ILE A 44 -5.96 -13.18 26.03
N ALA A 45 -5.94 -12.13 26.84
CA ALA A 45 -6.84 -10.99 26.71
C ALA A 45 -6.21 -9.88 25.83
N ALA A 46 -7.02 -8.96 25.31
CA ALA A 46 -6.53 -7.84 24.53
C ALA A 46 -5.60 -6.93 25.35
N SER A 47 -5.82 -6.82 26.66
CA SER A 47 -4.92 -6.09 27.58
C SER A 47 -3.51 -6.65 27.64
N ASP A 48 -3.32 -7.96 27.42
CA ASP A 48 -2.00 -8.61 27.50
C ASP A 48 -1.04 -8.21 26.40
N ILE A 49 -1.53 -7.57 25.34
CA ILE A 49 -0.75 -7.08 24.20
C ILE A 49 -0.87 -5.55 24.02
N GLN A 50 -1.62 -4.86 24.90
CA GLN A 50 -1.98 -3.46 24.74
C GLN A 50 -0.76 -2.52 24.70
N ASP A 51 0.20 -2.72 25.60
CA ASP A 51 1.41 -1.88 25.67
C ASP A 51 2.25 -2.00 24.42
N GLU A 52 2.40 -3.22 23.90
CA GLU A 52 3.13 -3.48 22.66
C GLU A 52 2.42 -2.86 21.44
N VAL A 53 1.10 -3.06 21.33
CA VAL A 53 0.29 -2.44 20.28
C VAL A 53 0.40 -0.93 20.34
N SER A 54 0.27 -0.32 21.53
CA SER A 54 0.41 1.11 21.73
C SER A 54 1.78 1.61 21.30
N ALA A 55 2.86 0.93 21.71
CA ALA A 55 4.22 1.31 21.35
C ALA A 55 4.46 1.28 19.83
N VAL A 56 3.88 0.31 19.12
CA VAL A 56 3.98 0.21 17.64
C VAL A 56 3.18 1.33 16.99
N VAL A 57 1.92 1.54 17.39
CA VAL A 57 1.05 2.57 16.81
C VAL A 57 1.62 3.98 17.03
N MET A 58 2.15 4.28 18.22
CA MET A 58 2.71 5.61 18.50
C MET A 58 3.99 5.92 17.73
N ARG A 59 4.70 4.91 17.25
CA ARG A 59 5.88 5.06 16.37
C ARG A 59 5.53 5.02 14.89
N ASP A 60 4.28 4.72 14.55
CA ASP A 60 3.85 4.66 13.16
C ASP A 60 3.97 6.05 12.50
N SER A 61 4.41 6.07 11.26
CA SER A 61 4.55 7.31 10.48
C SER A 61 3.21 7.93 10.08
N ASP A 62 2.12 7.14 10.08
CA ASP A 62 0.78 7.60 9.76
C ASP A 62 0.11 8.27 10.98
N PRO A 63 -0.04 9.60 11.01
CA PRO A 63 -0.69 10.31 12.10
C PRO A 63 -2.18 9.93 12.24
N TYR A 64 -2.85 9.57 11.14
CA TYR A 64 -4.27 9.20 11.16
C TYR A 64 -4.51 7.89 11.89
N LEU A 65 -3.59 6.94 11.81
CA LEU A 65 -3.66 5.70 12.58
C LEU A 65 -3.54 5.98 14.09
N ARG A 66 -2.63 6.86 14.49
CA ARG A 66 -2.46 7.25 15.90
C ARG A 66 -3.69 7.94 16.45
N ASP A 67 -4.25 8.90 15.68
CA ASP A 67 -5.47 9.62 16.08
C ASP A 67 -6.66 8.64 16.19
N TYR A 68 -6.81 7.75 15.22
CA TYR A 68 -7.86 6.72 15.22
C TYR A 68 -7.72 5.74 16.38
N TYR A 69 -6.51 5.32 16.70
CA TYR A 69 -6.25 4.45 17.86
C TYR A 69 -6.57 5.14 19.19
N THR A 70 -6.28 6.44 19.32
CA THR A 70 -6.45 7.23 20.54
C THR A 70 -7.91 7.64 20.77
N ASP A 71 -8.56 8.18 19.74
CA ASP A 71 -9.98 8.60 19.76
C ASP A 71 -10.61 8.35 18.39
N PRO A 72 -11.14 7.12 18.15
CA PRO A 72 -11.75 6.76 16.87
C PRO A 72 -12.89 7.70 16.45
N ALA A 73 -13.71 8.14 17.41
CA ALA A 73 -14.85 8.98 17.12
C ALA A 73 -14.44 10.37 16.65
N LYS A 74 -13.44 10.98 17.29
CA LYS A 74 -12.85 12.27 16.87
C LYS A 74 -12.19 12.13 15.51
N ALA A 75 -11.33 11.12 15.32
CA ALA A 75 -10.60 10.88 14.08
C ALA A 75 -11.55 10.70 12.88
N ILE A 76 -12.67 9.95 13.05
CA ILE A 76 -13.69 9.79 12.01
C ILE A 76 -14.40 11.11 11.72
N ARG A 77 -14.77 11.91 12.72
CA ARG A 77 -15.41 13.22 12.50
C ARG A 77 -14.51 14.15 11.69
N GLU A 78 -13.23 14.22 12.04
CA GLU A 78 -12.26 15.05 11.32
C GLU A 78 -12.00 14.53 9.91
N ALA A 79 -11.93 13.22 9.73
CA ALA A 79 -11.77 12.61 8.42
C ALA A 79 -12.98 12.89 7.49
N ARG A 80 -14.21 12.85 8.02
CA ARG A 80 -15.42 13.24 7.27
C ARG A 80 -15.37 14.69 6.81
N GLN A 81 -14.94 15.61 7.69
CA GLN A 81 -14.80 17.01 7.31
C GLN A 81 -13.74 17.19 6.22
N ARG A 82 -12.56 16.55 6.37
CA ARG A 82 -11.51 16.57 5.33
C ARG A 82 -12.02 16.01 4.00
N ALA A 83 -12.82 14.94 4.03
CA ALA A 83 -13.39 14.35 2.82
C ALA A 83 -14.37 15.31 2.12
N VAL A 84 -15.20 16.04 2.88
CA VAL A 84 -16.07 17.09 2.32
C VAL A 84 -15.25 18.21 1.69
N ASP A 85 -14.24 18.72 2.40
CA ASP A 85 -13.38 19.81 1.92
C ASP A 85 -12.62 19.42 0.65
N ALA A 86 -12.09 18.21 0.59
CA ALA A 86 -11.42 17.67 -0.59
C ALA A 86 -12.39 17.56 -1.77
N ARG A 87 -13.60 17.03 -1.53
CA ARG A 87 -14.59 16.87 -2.60
C ARG A 87 -15.10 18.22 -3.12
N VAL A 88 -15.31 19.19 -2.24
CA VAL A 88 -15.62 20.58 -2.64
C VAL A 88 -14.51 21.14 -3.53
N GLY A 89 -13.23 20.89 -3.16
CA GLY A 89 -12.08 21.28 -3.97
C GLY A 89 -12.11 20.66 -5.37
N SER A 90 -12.33 19.36 -5.46
CA SER A 90 -12.41 18.65 -6.76
C SER A 90 -13.56 19.16 -7.63
N LEU A 91 -14.74 19.42 -7.05
CA LEU A 91 -15.89 19.97 -7.77
C LEU A 91 -15.64 21.39 -8.27
N LEU A 92 -14.93 22.23 -7.51
CA LEU A 92 -14.52 23.57 -7.95
C LEU A 92 -13.54 23.51 -9.13
N VAL A 93 -12.58 22.61 -9.08
CA VAL A 93 -11.65 22.40 -10.20
C VAL A 93 -12.40 21.91 -11.43
N ALA A 94 -13.31 20.96 -11.28
CA ALA A 94 -14.12 20.44 -12.38
C ALA A 94 -15.00 21.52 -13.00
N ALA A 95 -15.63 22.36 -12.19
CA ALA A 95 -16.44 23.49 -12.66
C ALA A 95 -15.62 24.52 -13.46
N GLU A 96 -14.42 24.86 -12.99
CA GLU A 96 -13.51 25.76 -13.69
C GLU A 96 -12.95 25.16 -14.97
N ALA A 97 -12.58 23.87 -14.93
CA ALA A 97 -12.11 23.14 -16.11
C ALA A 97 -13.19 23.12 -17.21
N LYS A 98 -14.43 22.78 -16.85
CA LYS A 98 -15.58 22.81 -17.76
C LYS A 98 -15.80 24.19 -18.36
N LYS A 99 -15.73 25.26 -17.56
CA LYS A 99 -15.83 26.64 -18.02
C LYS A 99 -14.76 26.99 -19.05
N ARG A 100 -13.57 26.43 -18.94
CA ARG A 100 -12.44 26.67 -19.85
C ARG A 100 -12.36 25.65 -20.99
N GLY A 101 -13.31 24.74 -21.12
CA GLY A 101 -13.28 23.68 -22.13
C GLY A 101 -12.11 22.70 -21.96
N LYS A 102 -11.68 22.48 -20.71
CA LYS A 102 -10.55 21.61 -20.36
C LYS A 102 -11.01 20.47 -19.48
N ASP A 103 -10.18 19.45 -19.37
CA ASP A 103 -10.25 18.46 -18.31
C ASP A 103 -9.68 19.01 -16.99
N SER A 104 -10.16 18.49 -15.84
CA SER A 104 -9.72 18.92 -14.51
C SER A 104 -8.21 18.73 -14.30
N ASN A 105 -7.67 17.64 -14.81
CA ASN A 105 -6.25 17.33 -14.69
C ASN A 105 -5.40 18.22 -15.59
N ASP A 106 -5.88 18.55 -16.81
CA ASP A 106 -5.19 19.51 -17.67
C ASP A 106 -5.11 20.90 -17.04
N LEU A 107 -6.16 21.27 -16.30
CA LEU A 107 -6.17 22.51 -15.53
C LEU A 107 -5.16 22.46 -14.38
N ILE A 108 -5.10 21.35 -13.61
CA ILE A 108 -4.12 21.14 -12.54
C ILE A 108 -2.71 21.12 -13.11
N GLN A 109 -2.47 20.37 -14.19
CA GLN A 109 -1.17 20.32 -14.86
C GLN A 109 -0.69 21.72 -15.27
N ALA A 110 -1.54 22.49 -15.90
CA ALA A 110 -1.17 23.83 -16.40
C ALA A 110 -1.01 24.88 -15.30
N GLU A 111 -1.85 24.84 -14.28
CA GLU A 111 -1.86 25.88 -13.22
C GLU A 111 -1.02 25.53 -12.00
N ILE A 112 -0.72 24.26 -11.78
CA ILE A 112 0.04 23.77 -10.63
C ILE A 112 1.32 23.11 -11.09
N ASP A 113 1.25 21.90 -11.68
CA ASP A 113 2.41 21.05 -11.89
C ASP A 113 3.47 21.68 -12.79
N ALA A 114 3.05 22.36 -13.86
CA ALA A 114 3.95 23.09 -14.76
C ALA A 114 4.58 24.34 -14.13
N ARG A 115 4.06 24.80 -12.99
CA ARG A 115 4.53 26.01 -12.29
C ARG A 115 5.36 25.72 -11.04
N ILE A 116 5.55 24.44 -10.68
CA ILE A 116 6.38 24.06 -9.54
C ILE A 116 7.85 24.28 -9.91
N PRO A 117 8.55 25.26 -9.30
CA PRO A 117 9.97 25.45 -9.56
C PRO A 117 10.77 24.29 -8.95
N ALA A 118 11.93 24.01 -9.54
CA ALA A 118 12.86 23.06 -8.92
C ALA A 118 13.31 23.61 -7.55
N PRO A 119 13.41 22.77 -6.52
CA PRO A 119 13.98 23.19 -5.25
C PRO A 119 15.44 23.63 -5.40
N THR A 120 15.82 24.70 -4.70
CA THR A 120 17.21 25.16 -4.64
C THR A 120 18.05 24.29 -3.73
N GLU A 121 19.37 24.36 -3.85
CA GLU A 121 20.31 23.65 -2.96
C GLU A 121 20.13 24.06 -1.49
N GLU A 122 19.86 25.33 -1.24
CA GLU A 122 19.61 25.85 0.11
C GLU A 122 18.34 25.24 0.71
N GLU A 123 17.26 25.13 -0.07
CA GLU A 123 16.01 24.51 0.37
C GLU A 123 16.15 23.01 0.63
N ILE A 124 16.90 22.30 -0.23
CA ILE A 124 17.19 20.87 -0.05
C ILE A 124 17.97 20.65 1.25
N LYS A 125 19.01 21.49 1.47
CA LYS A 125 19.81 21.45 2.69
C LYS A 125 18.96 21.79 3.93
N ALA A 126 18.15 22.85 3.87
CA ALA A 126 17.25 23.23 4.96
C ALA A 126 16.23 22.13 5.29
N ALA A 127 15.68 21.45 4.27
CA ALA A 127 14.79 20.32 4.47
C ALA A 127 15.51 19.11 5.10
N TYR A 128 16.76 18.85 4.70
CA TYR A 128 17.59 17.82 5.29
C TYR A 128 17.85 18.11 6.79
N ASP A 129 18.28 19.33 7.12
CA ASP A 129 18.58 19.73 8.48
C ASP A 129 17.32 19.69 9.37
N ALA A 130 16.17 20.14 8.85
CA ALA A 130 14.89 20.13 9.57
C ALA A 130 14.32 18.72 9.82
N ASN A 131 14.69 17.73 9.02
CA ASN A 131 14.21 16.36 9.17
C ASN A 131 15.31 15.39 9.67
N ARG A 132 16.38 15.92 10.26
CA ARG A 132 17.56 15.15 10.66
C ARG A 132 17.23 13.97 11.57
N ASP A 133 16.31 14.16 12.51
CA ASP A 133 15.87 13.11 13.44
C ASP A 133 15.17 11.93 12.75
N GLN A 134 14.47 12.20 11.65
CA GLN A 134 13.78 11.18 10.86
C GLN A 134 14.73 10.50 9.86
N ILE A 135 15.65 11.26 9.29
CA ILE A 135 16.66 10.80 8.33
C ILE A 135 17.73 9.94 9.01
N GLY A 136 18.01 10.20 10.30
CA GLY A 136 18.99 9.45 11.07
C GLY A 136 20.42 9.68 10.58
N SER A 137 21.16 8.58 10.31
CA SER A 137 22.58 8.62 9.90
C SER A 137 22.81 8.77 8.40
N ALA A 138 21.76 8.77 7.56
CA ALA A 138 21.91 8.92 6.12
C ALA A 138 22.48 10.31 5.77
N ASP A 139 23.36 10.37 4.77
CA ASP A 139 23.90 11.64 4.27
C ASP A 139 22.93 12.32 3.28
N LEU A 140 23.16 13.61 3.02
CA LEU A 140 22.30 14.40 2.15
C LEU A 140 22.18 13.83 0.74
N GLU A 141 23.27 13.33 0.16
CA GLU A 141 23.24 12.82 -1.22
C GLU A 141 22.43 11.54 -1.34
N SER A 142 22.44 10.70 -0.31
CA SER A 142 21.65 9.44 -0.29
C SER A 142 20.14 9.68 -0.24
N VAL A 143 19.67 10.80 0.35
CA VAL A 143 18.25 11.15 0.50
C VAL A 143 17.81 12.34 -0.35
N ARG A 144 18.71 12.82 -1.22
CA ARG A 144 18.48 14.03 -2.02
C ARG A 144 17.23 13.96 -2.89
N SER A 145 17.03 12.84 -3.57
CA SER A 145 15.87 12.63 -4.44
C SER A 145 14.54 12.67 -3.68
N GLU A 146 14.52 12.07 -2.50
CA GLU A 146 13.37 12.04 -1.60
C GLU A 146 13.04 13.45 -1.08
N LEU A 147 14.07 14.24 -0.73
CA LEU A 147 13.90 15.63 -0.29
C LEU A 147 13.39 16.53 -1.44
N ILE A 148 13.89 16.36 -2.64
CA ILE A 148 13.40 17.09 -3.83
C ILE A 148 11.92 16.76 -4.05
N ASN A 149 11.53 15.49 -4.00
CA ASN A 149 10.14 15.06 -4.16
C ASN A 149 9.25 15.61 -3.03
N TYR A 150 9.71 15.55 -1.79
CA TYR A 150 9.02 16.14 -0.63
C TYR A 150 8.76 17.65 -0.80
N LEU A 151 9.78 18.42 -1.20
CA LEU A 151 9.66 19.86 -1.41
C LEU A 151 8.73 20.20 -2.57
N ARG A 152 8.79 19.42 -3.66
CA ARG A 152 7.89 19.58 -4.81
C ARG A 152 6.44 19.29 -4.43
N GLU A 153 6.20 18.20 -3.70
CA GLU A 153 4.86 17.85 -3.25
C GLU A 153 4.29 18.89 -2.28
N LYS A 154 5.08 19.39 -1.35
CA LYS A 154 4.68 20.49 -0.46
C LYS A 154 4.27 21.73 -1.26
N ARG A 155 5.05 22.14 -2.26
CA ARG A 155 4.71 23.28 -3.14
C ARG A 155 3.44 23.02 -3.95
N ARG A 156 3.27 21.79 -4.42
CA ARG A 156 2.08 21.36 -5.13
C ARG A 156 0.83 21.55 -4.27
N GLN A 157 0.89 21.13 -3.01
CA GLN A 157 -0.20 21.29 -2.06
C GLN A 157 -0.51 22.77 -1.77
N ASP A 158 0.51 23.62 -1.59
CA ASP A 158 0.35 25.06 -1.37
C ASP A 158 -0.28 25.76 -2.58
N LEU A 159 0.15 25.43 -3.80
CA LEU A 159 -0.42 25.95 -5.04
C LEU A 159 -1.87 25.48 -5.23
N TYR A 160 -2.15 24.22 -4.93
CA TYR A 160 -3.51 23.68 -4.97
C TYR A 160 -4.43 24.38 -3.97
N ALA A 161 -4.01 24.55 -2.73
CA ALA A 161 -4.77 25.27 -1.71
C ALA A 161 -5.05 26.72 -2.13
N THR A 162 -4.06 27.40 -2.71
CA THR A 162 -4.22 28.76 -3.27
C THR A 162 -5.22 28.78 -4.41
N MET A 163 -5.15 27.81 -5.33
CA MET A 163 -6.09 27.67 -6.43
C MET A 163 -7.52 27.45 -5.89
N ILE A 164 -7.72 26.54 -4.93
CA ILE A 164 -9.05 26.29 -4.35
C ILE A 164 -9.59 27.53 -3.65
N THR A 165 -8.75 28.28 -2.93
CA THR A 165 -9.15 29.55 -2.30
C THR A 165 -9.66 30.56 -3.34
N ARG A 166 -8.93 30.73 -4.44
CA ARG A 166 -9.35 31.60 -5.56
C ARG A 166 -10.65 31.10 -6.20
N LEU A 167 -10.78 29.79 -6.41
CA LEU A 167 -11.98 29.22 -7.02
C LEU A 167 -13.23 29.38 -6.13
N LYS A 168 -13.08 29.32 -4.81
CA LYS A 168 -14.17 29.63 -3.85
C LYS A 168 -14.68 31.06 -3.98
N MET A 169 -13.81 32.02 -4.34
CA MET A 169 -14.21 33.41 -4.54
C MET A 169 -14.96 33.66 -5.86
N THR A 170 -14.73 32.81 -6.86
CA THR A 170 -15.28 32.97 -8.22
C THR A 170 -16.44 32.03 -8.55
N ASN A 171 -16.83 31.17 -7.61
CA ASN A 171 -17.93 30.22 -7.75
C ASN A 171 -18.90 30.37 -6.58
N VAL A 172 -20.16 30.00 -6.81
CA VAL A 172 -21.18 29.97 -5.76
C VAL A 172 -21.03 28.66 -4.97
N VAL A 173 -20.52 28.78 -3.75
CA VAL A 173 -20.40 27.64 -2.82
C VAL A 173 -21.41 27.84 -1.70
N SER A 174 -22.41 26.96 -1.63
CA SER A 174 -23.41 26.97 -0.56
C SER A 174 -23.14 25.83 0.41
N LYS A 175 -23.14 26.16 1.71
CA LYS A 175 -23.03 25.16 2.79
C LYS A 175 -24.40 24.52 3.04
N GLY A 176 -24.44 23.20 3.11
CA GLY A 176 -25.60 22.41 3.48
C GLY A 176 -25.55 21.91 4.92
N ALA A 177 -25.99 20.67 5.14
CA ALA A 177 -25.95 20.03 6.46
C ALA A 177 -24.52 19.80 6.96
N ASP A 178 -24.36 19.79 8.29
CA ASP A 178 -23.09 19.34 8.89
C ASP A 178 -22.92 17.83 8.65
N VAL A 179 -21.80 17.43 8.07
CA VAL A 179 -21.47 16.02 7.78
C VAL A 179 -21.41 15.14 9.04
N ASN A 180 -21.23 15.76 10.19
CA ASN A 180 -21.16 15.10 11.49
C ASN A 180 -22.47 15.16 12.28
N ALA A 181 -23.54 15.72 11.70
CA ALA A 181 -24.88 15.69 12.33
C ALA A 181 -25.37 14.24 12.46
N ALA A 182 -26.09 13.98 13.54
CA ALA A 182 -26.65 12.66 13.79
C ALA A 182 -27.74 12.32 12.75
N ASN A 183 -27.79 11.05 12.34
CA ASN A 183 -28.88 10.49 11.53
C ASN A 183 -29.14 11.21 10.18
N LEU A 184 -28.06 11.61 9.49
CA LEU A 184 -28.19 12.15 8.14
C LEU A 184 -28.85 11.12 7.21
N ALA A 185 -29.95 11.49 6.60
CA ALA A 185 -30.63 10.67 5.61
C ALA A 185 -29.78 10.55 4.32
N SER A 186 -29.92 9.42 3.62
CA SER A 186 -29.36 9.28 2.27
C SER A 186 -29.81 10.45 1.38
N GLY A 187 -28.92 10.92 0.53
CA GLY A 187 -29.20 12.05 -0.36
C GLY A 187 -29.10 13.43 0.29
N THR A 188 -28.85 13.55 1.62
CA THR A 188 -28.67 14.85 2.28
C THR A 188 -27.55 15.65 1.62
N VAL A 189 -27.81 16.91 1.30
CA VAL A 189 -26.83 17.83 0.69
C VAL A 189 -25.93 18.43 1.76
N LEU A 190 -24.63 18.24 1.63
CA LEU A 190 -23.59 18.77 2.54
C LEU A 190 -23.02 20.10 2.05
N ALA A 191 -22.98 20.28 0.73
CA ALA A 191 -22.57 21.51 0.07
C ALA A 191 -23.15 21.53 -1.35
N SER A 192 -23.16 22.70 -2.01
CA SER A 192 -23.40 22.77 -3.46
C SER A 192 -22.42 23.75 -4.10
N ILE A 193 -21.99 23.42 -5.31
CA ILE A 193 -21.08 24.23 -6.12
C ILE A 193 -21.78 24.59 -7.42
N ASN A 194 -22.09 25.89 -7.62
CA ASN A 194 -22.85 26.40 -8.76
C ASN A 194 -24.17 25.63 -8.97
N GLY A 195 -24.81 25.19 -7.89
CA GLY A 195 -26.07 24.42 -7.92
C GLY A 195 -25.90 22.91 -7.96
N GLU A 196 -24.72 22.38 -8.27
CA GLU A 196 -24.43 20.94 -8.24
C GLU A 196 -24.24 20.46 -6.78
N PRO A 197 -25.05 19.50 -6.30
CA PRO A 197 -25.02 19.09 -4.90
C PRO A 197 -23.92 18.06 -4.61
N LEU A 198 -23.19 18.28 -3.53
CA LEU A 198 -22.41 17.25 -2.85
C LEU A 198 -23.29 16.56 -1.81
N ARG A 199 -23.54 15.28 -1.97
CA ARG A 199 -24.40 14.49 -1.09
C ARG A 199 -23.60 13.65 -0.10
N VAL A 200 -24.23 13.36 1.05
CA VAL A 200 -23.63 12.57 2.13
C VAL A 200 -23.18 11.17 1.68
N ASP A 201 -23.88 10.58 0.72
CA ASP A 201 -23.59 9.22 0.24
C ASP A 201 -22.20 9.10 -0.34
N ALA A 202 -21.74 10.09 -1.12
CA ALA A 202 -20.38 10.12 -1.67
C ALA A 202 -19.31 10.14 -0.57
N ILE A 203 -19.58 10.84 0.54
CA ILE A 203 -18.66 10.87 1.68
C ILE A 203 -18.71 9.57 2.47
N ASN A 204 -19.91 8.99 2.66
CA ASN A 204 -20.04 7.73 3.39
C ASN A 204 -19.33 6.57 2.71
N GLU A 205 -19.42 6.45 1.37
CA GLU A 205 -18.70 5.40 0.63
C GLU A 205 -17.18 5.53 0.82
N ARG A 206 -16.64 6.72 0.66
CA ARG A 206 -15.22 6.99 0.89
C ARG A 206 -14.79 6.68 2.34
N MET A 207 -15.64 7.02 3.31
CA MET A 207 -15.36 6.77 4.73
C MET A 207 -15.37 5.28 5.08
N LYS A 208 -16.18 4.45 4.42
CA LYS A 208 -16.15 2.99 4.60
C LYS A 208 -14.78 2.42 4.28
N ALA A 209 -14.22 2.76 3.11
CA ALA A 209 -12.89 2.32 2.69
C ALA A 209 -11.80 2.84 3.65
N TYR A 210 -11.88 4.11 4.04
CA TYR A 210 -10.92 4.74 4.94
C TYR A 210 -10.90 4.09 6.33
N VAL A 211 -12.05 3.88 6.96
CA VAL A 211 -12.15 3.25 8.29
C VAL A 211 -11.68 1.80 8.21
N PHE A 212 -12.11 1.05 7.19
CA PHE A 212 -11.67 -0.32 7.00
C PHE A 212 -10.14 -0.44 6.90
N LYS A 213 -9.48 0.47 6.19
CA LYS A 213 -8.02 0.50 6.09
C LYS A 213 -7.36 0.68 7.46
N LEU A 214 -7.86 1.61 8.29
CA LEU A 214 -7.33 1.82 9.64
C LEU A 214 -7.57 0.60 10.54
N ASP A 215 -8.77 0.01 10.48
CA ASP A 215 -9.11 -1.21 11.21
C ASP A 215 -8.20 -2.38 10.82
N MET A 216 -7.96 -2.58 9.51
CA MET A 216 -7.05 -3.63 9.03
C MET A 216 -5.62 -3.40 9.51
N ARG A 217 -5.13 -2.15 9.48
CA ARG A 217 -3.79 -1.85 9.97
C ARG A 217 -3.65 -2.11 11.48
N LEU A 218 -4.64 -1.73 12.28
CA LEU A 218 -4.70 -2.06 13.71
C LEU A 218 -4.81 -3.57 13.94
N PHE A 219 -5.59 -4.27 13.14
CA PHE A 219 -5.70 -5.72 13.19
C PHE A 219 -4.34 -6.40 12.94
N GLU A 220 -3.60 -6.00 11.91
CA GLU A 220 -2.27 -6.56 11.63
C GLU A 220 -1.25 -6.29 12.75
N ILE A 221 -1.30 -5.10 13.36
CA ILE A 221 -0.45 -4.78 14.52
C ILE A 221 -0.83 -5.69 15.71
N ARG A 222 -2.13 -5.82 16.01
CA ARG A 222 -2.63 -6.69 17.08
C ARG A 222 -2.31 -8.15 16.84
N LYS A 223 -2.46 -8.64 15.61
CA LYS A 223 -2.14 -10.01 15.21
C LYS A 223 -0.68 -10.35 15.45
N ARG A 224 0.24 -9.45 15.04
CA ARG A 224 1.68 -9.63 15.28
C ARG A 224 2.03 -9.66 16.77
N ALA A 225 1.45 -8.76 17.56
CA ALA A 225 1.64 -8.75 19.00
C ALA A 225 1.07 -10.01 19.65
N LEU A 226 -0.12 -10.47 19.21
CA LEU A 226 -0.72 -11.72 19.65
C LEU A 226 0.14 -12.94 19.29
N ASP A 227 0.65 -13.00 18.09
CA ASP A 227 1.54 -14.10 17.64
C ASP A 227 2.79 -14.19 18.51
N ARG A 228 3.41 -13.05 18.84
CA ARG A 228 4.56 -13.02 19.79
C ARG A 228 4.13 -13.53 21.16
N ARG A 229 3.02 -13.05 21.69
CA ARG A 229 2.51 -13.46 23.01
C ARG A 229 2.21 -14.96 23.07
N ILE A 230 1.63 -15.53 22.01
CA ILE A 230 1.40 -16.98 21.88
C ILE A 230 2.75 -17.73 21.92
N ASN A 231 3.73 -17.28 21.15
CA ASN A 231 5.04 -17.91 21.09
C ASN A 231 5.76 -17.87 22.46
N ASP A 232 5.69 -16.74 23.18
CA ASP A 232 6.25 -16.59 24.53
C ASP A 232 5.64 -17.62 25.51
N LEU A 233 4.31 -17.76 25.50
CA LEU A 233 3.62 -18.75 26.35
C LEU A 233 4.04 -20.18 26.00
N LEU A 234 4.20 -20.49 24.73
CA LEU A 234 4.63 -21.81 24.27
C LEU A 234 6.08 -22.11 24.64
N ILE A 235 6.97 -21.10 24.56
CA ILE A 235 8.37 -21.23 25.03
C ILE A 235 8.40 -21.50 26.53
N VAL A 236 7.64 -20.75 27.32
CA VAL A 236 7.52 -20.98 28.77
C VAL A 236 6.97 -22.36 29.09
N ALA A 237 5.95 -22.82 28.38
CA ALA A 237 5.36 -24.15 28.56
C ALA A 237 6.39 -25.27 28.24
N GLU A 238 7.17 -25.13 27.16
CA GLU A 238 8.21 -26.10 26.79
C GLU A 238 9.37 -26.07 27.79
N ALA A 239 9.76 -24.89 28.28
CA ALA A 239 10.78 -24.73 29.31
C ALA A 239 10.39 -25.46 30.62
N ASN A 240 9.15 -25.27 31.06
CA ASN A 240 8.59 -25.95 32.23
C ASN A 240 8.61 -27.48 32.05
N LYS A 241 8.22 -27.98 30.87
CA LYS A 241 8.27 -29.41 30.51
C LYS A 241 9.68 -29.97 30.56
N LYS A 242 10.65 -29.20 30.07
CA LYS A 242 12.09 -29.60 30.09
C LYS A 242 12.80 -29.30 31.40
N LYS A 243 12.12 -28.62 32.36
CA LYS A 243 12.67 -28.16 33.65
C LYS A 243 13.92 -27.27 33.49
N VAL A 244 13.84 -26.34 32.53
CA VAL A 244 14.89 -25.33 32.24
C VAL A 244 14.23 -23.94 32.24
N GLY A 245 15.05 -22.88 32.16
CA GLY A 245 14.54 -21.51 31.94
C GLY A 245 14.09 -21.30 30.50
N PRO A 246 13.15 -20.37 30.25
CA PRO A 246 12.73 -20.01 28.89
C PRO A 246 13.90 -19.51 28.00
N GLU A 247 14.85 -18.80 28.62
CA GLU A 247 16.08 -18.32 27.96
C GLU A 247 16.94 -19.47 27.44
N GLU A 248 16.91 -20.63 28.09
CA GLU A 248 17.67 -21.81 27.65
C GLU A 248 17.05 -22.39 26.36
N ILE A 249 15.72 -22.37 26.23
CA ILE A 249 15.06 -22.77 24.99
C ILE A 249 15.46 -21.84 23.85
N VAL A 250 15.39 -20.51 24.06
CA VAL A 250 15.79 -19.51 23.06
C VAL A 250 17.26 -19.68 22.69
N ARG A 251 18.12 -19.87 23.68
CA ARG A 251 19.54 -20.06 23.45
C ARG A 251 19.83 -21.27 22.58
N THR A 252 19.28 -22.43 22.95
CA THR A 252 19.59 -23.71 22.27
C THR A 252 18.92 -23.84 20.92
N GLU A 253 17.74 -23.28 20.73
CA GLU A 253 16.97 -23.41 19.50
C GLU A 253 17.23 -22.29 18.50
N ILE A 254 17.71 -21.13 18.95
CA ILE A 254 17.94 -19.95 18.10
C ILE A 254 19.40 -19.52 18.18
N THR A 255 19.86 -19.01 19.36
CA THR A 255 21.15 -18.31 19.47
C THR A 255 22.35 -19.22 19.11
N ASP A 256 22.41 -20.45 19.64
CA ASP A 256 23.48 -21.40 19.38
C ASP A 256 23.49 -21.94 17.93
N LYS A 257 22.36 -21.76 17.20
CA LYS A 257 22.24 -22.16 15.80
C LYS A 257 22.51 -21.02 14.79
N LEU A 258 22.63 -19.79 15.28
CA LEU A 258 23.01 -18.65 14.42
C LEU A 258 24.44 -18.79 13.95
N LYS A 259 24.64 -18.65 12.63
CA LYS A 259 25.96 -18.69 12.00
C LYS A 259 26.28 -17.32 11.43
N THR A 260 27.56 -16.96 11.53
CA THR A 260 28.06 -15.79 10.81
C THR A 260 28.00 -16.08 9.31
N PRO A 261 27.36 -15.23 8.49
CA PRO A 261 27.34 -15.41 7.05
C PRO A 261 28.78 -15.47 6.48
N THR A 262 28.98 -16.39 5.58
CA THR A 262 30.27 -16.56 4.88
C THR A 262 30.49 -15.46 3.86
N GLU A 263 31.75 -15.21 3.49
CA GLU A 263 32.11 -14.28 2.41
C GLU A 263 31.39 -14.62 1.08
N ALA A 264 31.22 -15.92 0.81
CA ALA A 264 30.53 -16.39 -0.39
C ALA A 264 29.02 -16.01 -0.39
N GLU A 265 28.34 -16.16 0.76
CA GLU A 265 26.94 -15.79 0.93
C GLU A 265 26.76 -14.28 0.81
N VAL A 266 27.63 -13.49 1.43
CA VAL A 266 27.63 -12.02 1.35
C VAL A 266 27.84 -11.56 -0.09
N SER A 267 28.84 -12.13 -0.78
CA SER A 267 29.12 -11.78 -2.19
C SER A 267 27.97 -12.17 -3.10
N LYS A 268 27.41 -13.37 -2.90
CA LYS A 268 26.26 -13.83 -3.68
C LYS A 268 25.04 -12.92 -3.47
N PHE A 269 24.72 -12.57 -2.22
CA PHE A 269 23.61 -11.66 -1.91
C PHE A 269 23.80 -10.29 -2.59
N TYR A 270 25.03 -9.75 -2.54
CA TYR A 270 25.35 -8.48 -3.20
C TYR A 270 25.15 -8.57 -4.72
N GLU A 271 25.68 -9.58 -5.39
CA GLU A 271 25.53 -9.74 -6.84
C GLU A 271 24.07 -9.95 -7.26
N ASP A 272 23.31 -10.78 -6.51
CA ASP A 272 21.89 -11.02 -6.78
C ASP A 272 21.03 -9.76 -6.58
N ASN A 273 21.47 -8.79 -5.76
CA ASN A 273 20.72 -7.58 -5.42
C ASN A 273 21.41 -6.27 -5.89
N LYS A 274 22.47 -6.36 -6.67
CA LYS A 274 23.33 -5.24 -7.09
C LYS A 274 22.56 -4.06 -7.70
N ALA A 275 21.48 -4.33 -8.43
CA ALA A 275 20.64 -3.30 -9.02
C ALA A 275 19.85 -2.47 -7.97
N ARG A 276 19.71 -2.96 -6.75
CA ARG A 276 18.96 -2.35 -5.64
C ARG A 276 19.87 -1.81 -4.54
N ILE A 277 21.09 -2.32 -4.43
CA ILE A 277 22.06 -1.92 -3.41
C ILE A 277 22.83 -0.70 -3.92
N ARG A 278 22.81 0.40 -3.15
CA ARG A 278 23.62 1.57 -3.41
C ARG A 278 24.97 1.42 -2.72
N GLY A 279 26.04 1.46 -3.50
CA GLY A 279 27.42 1.30 -3.01
C GLY A 279 28.09 0.00 -3.49
N ASP A 280 29.39 -0.11 -3.26
CA ASP A 280 30.16 -1.30 -3.57
C ASP A 280 30.06 -2.35 -2.44
N LEU A 281 30.52 -3.57 -2.73
CA LEU A 281 30.50 -4.66 -1.75
C LEU A 281 31.25 -4.29 -0.47
N ALA A 282 32.35 -3.55 -0.56
CA ALA A 282 33.16 -3.21 0.62
C ALA A 282 32.42 -2.30 1.59
N SER A 283 31.72 -1.27 1.06
CA SER A 283 30.95 -0.31 1.85
C SER A 283 29.65 -0.87 2.41
N THR A 284 29.04 -1.86 1.73
CA THR A 284 27.74 -2.45 2.11
C THR A 284 27.83 -3.76 2.88
N LYS A 285 29.02 -4.38 2.92
CA LYS A 285 29.27 -5.70 3.53
C LYS A 285 28.71 -5.85 4.95
N ALA A 286 28.96 -4.88 5.83
CA ALA A 286 28.47 -4.93 7.21
C ALA A 286 26.93 -4.97 7.29
N GLY A 287 26.28 -4.17 6.46
CA GLY A 287 24.81 -4.16 6.37
C GLY A 287 24.25 -5.48 5.84
N ILE A 288 24.91 -6.06 4.82
CA ILE A 288 24.50 -7.35 4.26
C ILE A 288 24.67 -8.48 5.30
N VAL A 289 25.78 -8.51 6.05
CA VAL A 289 25.98 -9.47 7.13
C VAL A 289 24.86 -9.37 8.17
N THR A 290 24.55 -8.16 8.62
CA THR A 290 23.45 -7.93 9.58
C THR A 290 22.11 -8.40 9.02
N PHE A 291 21.82 -8.08 7.78
CA PHE A 291 20.58 -8.51 7.12
C PHE A 291 20.46 -10.04 7.04
N LEU A 292 21.52 -10.72 6.59
CA LEU A 292 21.52 -12.19 6.48
C LEU A 292 21.43 -12.88 7.86
N GLN A 293 22.02 -12.28 8.90
CA GLN A 293 21.87 -12.78 10.27
C GLN A 293 20.45 -12.63 10.78
N GLN A 294 19.82 -11.48 10.53
CA GLN A 294 18.41 -11.25 10.89
C GLN A 294 17.48 -12.23 10.16
N GLU A 295 17.68 -12.42 8.85
CA GLU A 295 16.92 -13.40 8.08
C GLU A 295 17.07 -14.83 8.62
N GLN A 296 18.27 -15.22 9.02
CA GLN A 296 18.53 -16.53 9.64
C GLN A 296 17.83 -16.65 10.99
N GLN A 297 17.88 -15.60 11.82
CA GLN A 297 17.21 -15.55 13.11
C GLN A 297 15.68 -15.69 12.95
N GLU A 298 15.06 -14.93 12.05
CA GLU A 298 13.64 -15.02 11.75
C GLU A 298 13.20 -16.43 11.29
N LYS A 299 14.04 -17.08 10.47
CA LYS A 299 13.80 -18.48 10.06
C LYS A 299 13.83 -19.45 11.24
N LEU A 300 14.78 -19.29 12.15
CA LEU A 300 14.88 -20.14 13.35
C LEU A 300 13.72 -19.89 14.33
N GLU A 301 13.37 -18.62 14.57
CA GLU A 301 12.21 -18.24 15.38
C GLU A 301 10.91 -18.81 14.81
N THR A 302 10.71 -18.71 13.50
CA THR A 302 9.54 -19.26 12.81
C THR A 302 9.51 -20.80 12.92
N ALA A 303 10.64 -21.47 12.76
CA ALA A 303 10.72 -22.93 12.87
C ALA A 303 10.41 -23.40 14.31
N LEU A 304 10.96 -22.71 15.32
CA LEU A 304 10.64 -22.98 16.72
C LEU A 304 9.15 -22.76 17.00
N ALA A 305 8.62 -21.61 16.60
CA ALA A 305 7.20 -21.28 16.77
C ALA A 305 6.28 -22.35 16.14
N ASN A 306 6.56 -22.76 14.92
CA ASN A 306 5.79 -23.81 14.21
C ASN A 306 5.86 -25.15 14.95
N THR A 307 7.05 -25.54 15.43
CA THR A 307 7.24 -26.78 16.19
C THR A 307 6.45 -26.77 17.50
N LEU A 308 6.51 -25.66 18.24
CA LEU A 308 5.80 -25.53 19.51
C LEU A 308 4.26 -25.47 19.31
N ARG A 309 3.81 -24.76 18.28
CA ARG A 309 2.38 -24.68 17.93
C ARG A 309 1.79 -26.02 17.50
N ALA A 310 2.54 -26.84 16.77
CA ALA A 310 2.13 -28.18 16.36
C ALA A 310 1.86 -29.12 17.56
N GLY A 311 2.54 -28.88 18.68
CA GLY A 311 2.35 -29.63 19.93
C GLY A 311 1.35 -29.03 20.91
N ALA A 312 0.67 -27.95 20.56
CA ALA A 312 -0.22 -27.18 21.43
C ALA A 312 -1.62 -27.00 20.86
N LYS A 313 -2.61 -26.74 21.74
CA LYS A 313 -3.94 -26.31 21.32
C LYS A 313 -3.96 -24.79 21.29
N VAL A 314 -3.95 -24.20 20.09
CA VAL A 314 -4.03 -22.76 19.90
C VAL A 314 -5.35 -22.42 19.20
N GLN A 315 -6.17 -21.60 19.85
CA GLN A 315 -7.41 -21.07 19.29
C GLN A 315 -7.31 -19.54 19.23
N ILE A 316 -7.35 -18.97 18.03
CA ILE A 316 -7.34 -17.52 17.81
C ILE A 316 -8.79 -17.04 17.78
N LEU A 317 -9.10 -16.04 18.61
CA LEU A 317 -10.41 -15.41 18.74
C LEU A 317 -10.40 -13.97 18.21
N LEU A 318 -9.21 -13.41 17.93
CA LEU A 318 -9.05 -12.10 17.31
C LEU A 318 -9.70 -12.12 15.92
N LYS A 319 -10.74 -11.30 15.75
CA LYS A 319 -11.49 -11.25 14.49
C LYS A 319 -10.87 -10.26 13.52
N GLU A 320 -10.71 -10.70 12.28
CA GLU A 320 -10.36 -9.81 11.17
C GLU A 320 -11.54 -8.88 10.86
N PRO A 321 -11.28 -7.57 10.61
CA PRO A 321 -12.32 -6.64 10.17
C PRO A 321 -12.98 -7.11 8.87
N GLU A 322 -14.30 -7.02 8.79
CA GLU A 322 -15.01 -7.36 7.56
C GLU A 322 -14.89 -6.21 6.55
N ALA A 323 -14.36 -6.51 5.37
CA ALA A 323 -14.26 -5.54 4.29
C ALA A 323 -15.69 -5.09 3.87
N PRO A 324 -15.95 -3.76 3.86
CA PRO A 324 -17.23 -3.24 3.41
C PRO A 324 -17.38 -3.43 1.91
N ALA A 325 -18.60 -3.67 1.45
CA ALA A 325 -18.90 -3.53 0.04
C ALA A 325 -19.09 -2.03 -0.28
N ILE A 326 -18.33 -1.53 -1.25
CA ILE A 326 -18.46 -0.18 -1.80
C ILE A 326 -18.95 -0.27 -3.25
N ASN A 327 -19.59 0.79 -3.73
CA ASN A 327 -20.06 0.82 -5.11
C ASN A 327 -18.91 1.22 -6.04
N ILE A 328 -18.39 0.24 -6.78
CA ILE A 328 -17.30 0.45 -7.75
C ILE A 328 -17.88 0.65 -9.14
N ALA A 329 -17.71 1.84 -9.70
CA ALA A 329 -18.05 2.10 -11.10
C ALA A 329 -17.09 1.34 -12.02
N LEU A 330 -17.62 0.65 -13.01
CA LEU A 330 -16.81 -0.12 -13.96
C LEU A 330 -16.11 0.79 -15.00
N GLY A 331 -16.55 2.02 -15.14
CA GLY A 331 -16.00 2.97 -16.10
C GLY A 331 -16.08 2.46 -17.53
N THR A 332 -15.04 2.78 -18.31
CA THR A 332 -14.84 2.22 -19.64
C THR A 332 -13.78 1.12 -19.65
N GLY A 333 -13.50 0.50 -18.51
CA GLY A 333 -12.46 -0.51 -18.35
C GLY A 333 -12.55 -1.65 -19.37
N ALA A 334 -11.40 -2.19 -19.75
CA ALA A 334 -11.39 -3.40 -20.59
C ALA A 334 -11.97 -4.57 -19.79
N SER A 335 -12.92 -5.30 -20.36
CA SER A 335 -13.60 -6.37 -19.65
C SER A 335 -13.70 -7.65 -20.45
N ARG A 336 -13.88 -8.76 -19.72
CA ARG A 336 -14.19 -10.09 -20.25
C ARG A 336 -15.10 -10.86 -19.29
N GLY A 337 -15.69 -11.92 -19.77
CA GLY A 337 -16.74 -12.65 -19.07
C GLY A 337 -18.12 -12.07 -19.37
N ASP A 338 -19.15 -12.60 -18.72
CA ASP A 338 -20.52 -12.12 -18.91
C ASP A 338 -20.76 -10.83 -18.10
N VAL A 339 -21.11 -9.76 -18.77
CA VAL A 339 -21.42 -8.45 -18.14
C VAL A 339 -22.61 -8.54 -17.18
N ASN A 340 -23.48 -9.55 -17.32
CA ASN A 340 -24.61 -9.82 -16.43
C ASN A 340 -24.25 -10.81 -15.30
N SER A 341 -22.97 -11.18 -15.15
CA SER A 341 -22.56 -12.07 -14.08
C SER A 341 -22.91 -11.47 -12.71
N VAL A 342 -23.35 -12.33 -11.79
CA VAL A 342 -23.61 -11.97 -10.39
C VAL A 342 -22.32 -11.68 -9.61
N VAL A 343 -21.15 -12.03 -10.17
CA VAL A 343 -19.85 -11.71 -9.61
C VAL A 343 -19.05 -10.88 -10.61
N THR A 344 -18.72 -9.67 -10.17
CA THR A 344 -17.81 -8.77 -10.88
C THR A 344 -16.51 -8.63 -10.09
N VAL A 345 -15.39 -8.82 -10.78
CA VAL A 345 -14.04 -8.57 -10.27
C VAL A 345 -13.48 -7.34 -10.99
N VAL A 346 -13.14 -6.29 -10.25
CA VAL A 346 -12.50 -5.09 -10.78
C VAL A 346 -11.07 -5.04 -10.28
N GLU A 347 -10.12 -4.94 -11.20
CA GLU A 347 -8.69 -4.76 -10.89
C GLU A 347 -8.26 -3.33 -11.26
N PHE A 348 -7.70 -2.61 -10.29
CA PHE A 348 -6.92 -1.40 -10.55
C PHE A 348 -5.46 -1.81 -10.69
N THR A 349 -4.89 -1.57 -11.87
CA THR A 349 -3.58 -2.10 -12.26
C THR A 349 -2.62 -1.04 -12.79
N ASP A 350 -1.33 -1.32 -12.65
CA ASP A 350 -0.22 -0.57 -13.23
C ASP A 350 0.67 -1.55 -14.01
N PHE A 351 0.82 -1.33 -15.31
CA PHE A 351 1.55 -2.25 -16.18
C PHE A 351 3.06 -2.28 -15.91
N GLN A 352 3.61 -1.29 -15.21
CA GLN A 352 5.02 -1.26 -14.80
C GLN A 352 5.24 -1.83 -13.38
N CYS A 353 4.19 -2.01 -12.59
CA CYS A 353 4.28 -2.53 -11.24
C CYS A 353 4.63 -4.03 -11.23
N SER A 354 5.71 -4.39 -10.56
CA SER A 354 6.17 -5.80 -10.46
C SER A 354 5.16 -6.70 -9.75
N ALA A 355 4.43 -6.17 -8.75
CA ALA A 355 3.38 -6.91 -8.06
C ALA A 355 2.20 -7.22 -8.99
N CYS A 356 1.82 -6.28 -9.89
CA CYS A 356 0.82 -6.53 -10.93
C CYS A 356 1.29 -7.61 -11.90
N GLY A 357 2.55 -7.55 -12.35
CA GLY A 357 3.13 -8.58 -13.21
C GLY A 357 3.18 -9.96 -12.56
N GLY A 358 3.46 -10.03 -11.25
CA GLY A 358 3.42 -11.28 -10.49
C GLY A 358 2.02 -11.83 -10.30
N MET A 359 1.03 -10.95 -10.13
CA MET A 359 -0.37 -11.34 -9.95
C MET A 359 -1.07 -11.71 -11.25
N TYR A 360 -0.65 -11.15 -12.38
CA TYR A 360 -1.28 -11.35 -13.69
C TYR A 360 -1.46 -12.84 -14.07
N PRO A 361 -0.44 -13.72 -14.02
CA PRO A 361 -0.63 -15.15 -14.33
C PRO A 361 -1.56 -15.86 -13.35
N ILE A 362 -1.58 -15.45 -12.07
CA ILE A 362 -2.50 -16.01 -11.07
C ILE A 362 -3.95 -15.67 -11.41
N VAL A 363 -4.20 -14.39 -11.77
CA VAL A 363 -5.52 -13.92 -12.19
C VAL A 363 -5.99 -14.66 -13.44
N GLU A 364 -5.11 -14.83 -14.45
CA GLU A 364 -5.41 -15.57 -15.68
C GLU A 364 -5.81 -17.02 -15.38
N GLU A 365 -5.07 -17.71 -14.52
CA GLU A 365 -5.37 -19.09 -14.13
C GLU A 365 -6.70 -19.20 -13.38
N VAL A 366 -6.91 -18.31 -12.39
CA VAL A 366 -8.14 -18.30 -11.59
C VAL A 366 -9.35 -18.02 -12.47
N LEU A 367 -9.33 -16.96 -13.27
CA LEU A 367 -10.46 -16.56 -14.12
C LEU A 367 -10.78 -17.61 -15.19
N LYS A 368 -9.76 -18.29 -15.74
CA LYS A 368 -9.96 -19.40 -16.68
C LYS A 368 -10.86 -20.50 -16.09
N SER A 369 -10.76 -20.77 -14.80
CA SER A 369 -11.57 -21.79 -14.12
C SER A 369 -13.05 -21.41 -13.97
N TYR A 370 -13.36 -20.11 -13.99
CA TYR A 370 -14.73 -19.59 -13.90
C TYR A 370 -15.36 -19.33 -15.28
N GLY A 371 -14.55 -19.05 -16.29
CA GLY A 371 -15.01 -18.72 -17.64
C GLY A 371 -15.94 -17.48 -17.62
N PRO A 372 -17.10 -17.53 -18.33
CA PRO A 372 -18.00 -16.38 -18.41
C PRO A 372 -18.77 -16.09 -17.11
N ARG A 373 -18.72 -16.97 -16.10
CA ARG A 373 -19.44 -16.79 -14.83
C ARG A 373 -18.94 -15.62 -13.99
N VAL A 374 -17.78 -15.07 -14.32
CA VAL A 374 -17.20 -13.89 -13.65
C VAL A 374 -17.00 -12.79 -14.68
N HIS A 375 -17.55 -11.61 -14.41
CA HIS A 375 -17.26 -10.40 -15.15
C HIS A 375 -15.98 -9.78 -14.61
N PHE A 376 -14.90 -9.79 -15.39
CA PHE A 376 -13.60 -9.21 -15.00
C PHE A 376 -13.37 -7.90 -15.74
N VAL A 377 -13.00 -6.86 -15.00
CA VAL A 377 -12.77 -5.51 -15.52
C VAL A 377 -11.41 -4.99 -15.03
N ILE A 378 -10.60 -4.48 -15.95
CA ILE A 378 -9.35 -3.78 -15.63
C ILE A 378 -9.59 -2.28 -15.70
N ARG A 379 -9.16 -1.56 -14.65
CA ARG A 379 -9.09 -0.11 -14.54
C ARG A 379 -7.63 0.32 -14.40
N ASN A 380 -7.26 1.43 -15.01
CA ASN A 380 -5.89 1.95 -15.00
C ASN A 380 -5.60 2.69 -13.69
N PHE A 381 -4.49 2.36 -13.03
CA PHE A 381 -4.01 3.11 -11.86
C PHE A 381 -2.47 3.21 -11.86
N PRO A 382 -1.89 3.93 -12.85
CA PRO A 382 -0.44 4.08 -12.96
C PRO A 382 0.14 4.88 -11.80
N LEU A 383 1.08 4.28 -11.05
CA LEU A 383 1.79 4.88 -9.92
C LEU A 383 2.93 5.77 -10.41
N THR A 384 2.60 6.92 -10.98
CA THR A 384 3.55 7.80 -11.70
C THR A 384 4.70 8.34 -10.84
N SER A 385 4.56 8.33 -9.52
CA SER A 385 5.61 8.74 -8.58
C SER A 385 6.78 7.76 -8.49
N VAL A 386 6.54 6.48 -8.80
CA VAL A 386 7.54 5.39 -8.70
C VAL A 386 7.76 4.66 -10.03
N HIS A 387 6.83 4.75 -10.99
CA HIS A 387 6.86 4.05 -12.26
C HIS A 387 6.78 5.05 -13.44
N PRO A 388 7.92 5.52 -13.98
CA PRO A 388 7.96 6.62 -14.95
C PRO A 388 7.26 6.33 -16.27
N ASN A 389 7.14 5.07 -16.70
CA ASN A 389 6.49 4.68 -17.96
C ASN A 389 5.03 4.23 -17.79
N ALA A 390 4.54 4.08 -16.56
CA ALA A 390 3.24 3.49 -16.27
C ALA A 390 2.08 4.27 -16.91
N PHE A 391 2.13 5.59 -16.93
CA PHE A 391 1.09 6.42 -17.52
C PHE A 391 1.00 6.27 -19.05
N ASN A 392 2.15 6.22 -19.73
CA ASN A 392 2.18 5.97 -21.17
C ASN A 392 1.78 4.52 -21.50
N ALA A 393 2.15 3.56 -20.66
CA ALA A 393 1.72 2.17 -20.81
C ALA A 393 0.18 2.02 -20.68
N ALA A 394 -0.43 2.74 -19.73
CA ALA A 394 -1.90 2.78 -19.59
C ALA A 394 -2.57 3.40 -20.83
N GLN A 395 -2.07 4.52 -21.37
CA GLN A 395 -2.58 5.10 -22.61
C GLN A 395 -2.45 4.15 -23.79
N ALA A 396 -1.30 3.46 -23.90
CA ALA A 396 -1.04 2.47 -24.94
C ALA A 396 -2.01 1.26 -24.87
N ALA A 397 -2.33 0.80 -23.65
CA ALA A 397 -3.35 -0.24 -23.45
C ALA A 397 -4.74 0.22 -23.91
N GLU A 398 -5.12 1.48 -23.65
CA GLU A 398 -6.38 2.05 -24.14
C GLU A 398 -6.40 2.18 -25.68
N ALA A 399 -5.29 2.55 -26.29
CA ALA A 399 -5.14 2.57 -27.75
C ALA A 399 -5.28 1.17 -28.37
N ALA A 400 -4.71 0.15 -27.72
CA ALA A 400 -4.87 -1.24 -28.12
C ALA A 400 -6.32 -1.73 -27.94
N LYS A 401 -6.99 -1.32 -26.84
CA LYS A 401 -8.41 -1.59 -26.59
C LYS A 401 -9.29 -1.03 -27.69
N ALA A 402 -9.04 0.19 -28.13
CA ALA A 402 -9.79 0.86 -29.20
C ALA A 402 -9.63 0.17 -30.58
N GLN A 403 -8.69 -0.76 -30.68
CA GLN A 403 -8.47 -1.60 -31.86
C GLN A 403 -8.77 -3.09 -31.59
N GLY A 404 -9.42 -3.42 -30.46
CA GLY A 404 -9.84 -4.77 -30.10
C GLY A 404 -8.72 -5.75 -29.72
N LYS A 405 -7.55 -5.23 -29.32
CA LYS A 405 -6.35 -6.01 -29.01
C LYS A 405 -5.79 -5.76 -27.59
N PHE A 406 -6.67 -5.39 -26.66
CA PHE A 406 -6.27 -5.06 -25.30
C PHE A 406 -5.51 -6.19 -24.60
N TRP A 407 -6.09 -7.40 -24.61
CA TRP A 407 -5.55 -8.53 -23.84
C TRP A 407 -4.21 -9.01 -24.39
N GLU A 408 -4.08 -9.13 -25.71
CA GLU A 408 -2.83 -9.49 -26.35
C GLU A 408 -1.74 -8.44 -26.12
N TYR A 409 -2.13 -7.17 -26.03
CA TYR A 409 -1.21 -6.07 -25.84
C TYR A 409 -0.68 -6.01 -24.39
N ILE A 410 -1.56 -6.14 -23.38
CA ILE A 410 -1.15 -6.13 -21.99
C ILE A 410 -0.32 -7.37 -21.62
N ASP A 411 -0.59 -8.51 -22.24
CA ASP A 411 0.21 -9.73 -22.08
C ASP A 411 1.69 -9.50 -22.47
N LEU A 412 1.94 -8.76 -23.57
CA LEU A 412 3.30 -8.35 -23.93
C LEU A 412 3.90 -7.37 -22.93
N MET A 413 3.13 -6.40 -22.43
CA MET A 413 3.63 -5.44 -21.45
C MET A 413 4.02 -6.13 -20.14
N PHE A 414 3.18 -7.00 -19.59
CA PHE A 414 3.50 -7.74 -18.36
C PHE A 414 4.69 -8.68 -18.51
N LYS A 415 4.89 -9.28 -19.70
CA LYS A 415 6.09 -10.08 -20.00
C LYS A 415 7.36 -9.25 -20.12
N ASN A 416 7.26 -7.93 -20.33
CA ASN A 416 8.39 -7.06 -20.65
C ASN A 416 8.36 -5.77 -19.81
N GLN A 417 8.04 -5.85 -18.52
CA GLN A 417 7.86 -4.69 -17.63
C GLN A 417 9.08 -3.74 -17.53
N ASN A 418 10.27 -4.23 -17.85
CA ASN A 418 11.49 -3.42 -17.89
C ASN A 418 11.65 -2.60 -19.19
N ALA A 419 10.78 -2.80 -20.18
CA ALA A 419 10.83 -2.17 -21.49
C ALA A 419 9.44 -1.58 -21.86
N LEU A 420 9.01 -0.56 -21.13
CA LEU A 420 7.74 0.14 -21.33
C LEU A 420 7.94 1.61 -21.74
N ASP A 421 9.12 1.96 -22.26
CA ASP A 421 9.33 3.22 -22.94
C ASP A 421 8.48 3.30 -24.23
N VAL A 422 8.27 4.52 -24.73
CA VAL A 422 7.37 4.78 -25.86
C VAL A 422 7.74 3.96 -27.11
N ASP A 423 9.04 3.79 -27.38
CA ASP A 423 9.50 3.03 -28.54
C ASP A 423 9.20 1.53 -28.39
N SER A 424 9.34 1.00 -27.18
CA SER A 424 8.98 -0.38 -26.86
C SER A 424 7.46 -0.60 -26.97
N LEU A 425 6.65 0.32 -26.45
CA LEU A 425 5.20 0.29 -26.59
C LEU A 425 4.76 0.29 -28.06
N LYS A 426 5.41 1.11 -28.90
CA LYS A 426 5.19 1.14 -30.35
C LYS A 426 5.58 -0.20 -31.04
N LYS A 427 6.63 -0.88 -30.58
CA LYS A 427 7.02 -2.21 -31.07
C LYS A 427 5.97 -3.26 -30.72
N TYR A 428 5.44 -3.25 -29.48
CA TYR A 428 4.38 -4.18 -29.07
C TYR A 428 3.11 -4.00 -29.91
N ALA A 429 2.75 -2.76 -30.24
CA ALA A 429 1.63 -2.47 -31.13
C ALA A 429 1.80 -3.16 -32.50
N THR A 430 3.02 -3.18 -33.06
CA THR A 430 3.31 -3.91 -34.30
C THR A 430 3.20 -5.43 -34.10
N GLN A 431 3.70 -5.96 -32.97
CA GLN A 431 3.72 -7.39 -32.70
C GLN A 431 2.30 -7.97 -32.58
N VAL A 432 1.35 -7.22 -32.00
CA VAL A 432 -0.06 -7.67 -31.90
C VAL A 432 -0.89 -7.29 -33.11
N GLY A 433 -0.30 -6.68 -34.14
CA GLY A 433 -0.96 -6.36 -35.41
C GLY A 433 -1.92 -5.17 -35.34
N LEU A 434 -1.60 -4.15 -34.53
CA LEU A 434 -2.35 -2.90 -34.52
C LEU A 434 -2.03 -2.04 -35.75
N ASP A 435 -2.97 -1.18 -36.14
CA ASP A 435 -2.69 -0.06 -37.05
C ASP A 435 -1.73 0.92 -36.35
N ARG A 436 -0.46 0.84 -36.73
CA ARG A 436 0.63 1.63 -36.13
C ARG A 436 0.46 3.12 -36.34
N LYS A 437 -0.01 3.54 -37.52
CA LYS A 437 -0.22 4.96 -37.80
C LYS A 437 -1.29 5.56 -36.89
N ARG A 438 -2.39 4.82 -36.70
CA ARG A 438 -3.46 5.19 -35.80
C ARG A 438 -3.00 5.16 -34.34
N PHE A 439 -2.32 4.08 -33.93
CA PHE A 439 -1.79 3.93 -32.57
C PHE A 439 -0.84 5.05 -32.20
N ASP A 440 0.15 5.33 -33.05
CA ASP A 440 1.15 6.38 -32.82
C ASP A 440 0.48 7.75 -32.69
N ALA A 441 -0.42 8.10 -33.60
CA ALA A 441 -1.14 9.39 -33.56
C ALA A 441 -2.02 9.53 -32.30
N GLU A 442 -2.72 8.47 -31.89
CA GLU A 442 -3.58 8.48 -30.69
C GLU A 442 -2.75 8.58 -29.40
N LEU A 443 -1.57 7.93 -29.34
CA LEU A 443 -0.66 8.02 -28.19
C LEU A 443 0.00 9.42 -28.12
N GLU A 444 0.51 9.93 -29.24
CA GLU A 444 1.17 11.25 -29.32
C GLU A 444 0.21 12.41 -29.01
N SER A 445 -1.05 12.30 -29.43
CA SER A 445 -2.07 13.31 -29.12
C SER A 445 -2.56 13.25 -27.67
N GLY A 446 -2.20 12.23 -26.89
CA GLY A 446 -2.71 12.04 -25.54
C GLY A 446 -4.21 11.74 -25.46
N LYS A 447 -4.79 11.18 -26.54
CA LYS A 447 -6.23 10.90 -26.68
C LYS A 447 -6.83 10.16 -25.48
N TYR A 448 -6.05 9.29 -24.85
CA TYR A 448 -6.52 8.43 -23.75
C TYR A 448 -6.15 8.96 -22.36
N ILE A 449 -5.47 10.10 -22.25
CA ILE A 449 -5.18 10.75 -20.97
C ILE A 449 -6.45 10.93 -20.12
N PRO A 450 -7.59 11.42 -20.63
CA PRO A 450 -8.78 11.58 -19.81
C PRO A 450 -9.33 10.27 -19.23
N ILE A 451 -9.24 9.17 -19.99
CA ILE A 451 -9.69 7.84 -19.54
C ILE A 451 -8.81 7.34 -18.39
N VAL A 452 -7.48 7.35 -18.58
CA VAL A 452 -6.53 6.90 -17.56
C VAL A 452 -6.68 7.71 -16.27
N ARG A 453 -6.82 9.03 -16.39
CA ARG A 453 -7.00 9.91 -15.23
C ARG A 453 -8.35 9.72 -14.54
N HIS A 454 -9.42 9.48 -15.31
CA HIS A 454 -10.71 9.15 -14.72
C HIS A 454 -10.64 7.86 -13.89
N ASP A 455 -9.97 6.83 -14.42
CA ASP A 455 -9.73 5.59 -13.69
C ASP A 455 -8.93 5.82 -12.41
N MET A 456 -7.86 6.64 -12.47
CA MET A 456 -7.07 7.00 -11.29
C MET A 456 -7.90 7.74 -10.23
N ASN A 457 -8.66 8.75 -10.64
CA ASN A 457 -9.51 9.54 -9.74
C ASN A 457 -10.56 8.66 -9.04
N ASP A 458 -11.22 7.78 -9.80
CA ASP A 458 -12.17 6.81 -9.26
C ASP A 458 -11.46 5.87 -8.26
N GLY A 459 -10.28 5.35 -8.63
CA GLY A 459 -9.50 4.49 -7.75
C GLY A 459 -9.15 5.17 -6.43
N GLU A 460 -8.71 6.43 -6.47
CA GLU A 460 -8.45 7.24 -5.26
C GLU A 460 -9.72 7.42 -4.41
N GLU A 461 -10.88 7.63 -5.04
CA GLU A 461 -12.17 7.72 -4.33
C GLU A 461 -12.57 6.39 -3.67
N TYR A 462 -12.19 5.25 -4.25
CA TYR A 462 -12.42 3.91 -3.69
C TYR A 462 -11.34 3.48 -2.67
N GLY A 463 -10.35 4.33 -2.41
CA GLY A 463 -9.26 4.05 -1.46
C GLY A 463 -8.14 3.19 -2.03
N VAL A 464 -7.98 3.15 -3.37
CA VAL A 464 -6.84 2.51 -4.02
C VAL A 464 -5.59 3.37 -3.79
N GLU A 465 -4.56 2.80 -3.18
CA GLU A 465 -3.28 3.48 -2.90
C GLU A 465 -2.09 2.70 -3.45
N ALA A 466 -2.31 1.46 -3.83
CA ALA A 466 -1.30 0.56 -4.38
C ALA A 466 -1.91 -0.32 -5.48
N THR A 467 -1.04 -0.90 -6.30
CA THR A 467 -1.44 -1.84 -7.35
C THR A 467 -0.70 -3.18 -7.20
N PRO A 468 -1.37 -4.27 -7.56
CA PRO A 468 -2.78 -4.35 -7.96
C PRO A 468 -3.72 -4.16 -6.76
N THR A 469 -4.91 -3.60 -6.97
CA THR A 469 -6.02 -3.64 -6.00
C THR A 469 -7.24 -4.27 -6.67
N PHE A 470 -7.81 -5.28 -6.02
CA PHE A 470 -8.98 -5.99 -6.53
C PHE A 470 -10.20 -5.72 -5.67
N PHE A 471 -11.35 -5.58 -6.34
CA PHE A 471 -12.66 -5.55 -5.71
C PHE A 471 -13.54 -6.65 -6.27
N ILE A 472 -14.10 -7.49 -5.41
CA ILE A 472 -15.05 -8.53 -5.78
C ILE A 472 -16.45 -8.11 -5.29
N ASN A 473 -17.34 -7.77 -6.22
CA ASN A 473 -18.64 -7.16 -5.89
C ASN A 473 -18.50 -5.97 -4.89
N GLY A 474 -17.49 -5.13 -5.12
CA GLY A 474 -17.20 -3.95 -4.29
C GLY A 474 -16.46 -4.25 -2.98
N VAL A 475 -16.14 -5.50 -2.67
CA VAL A 475 -15.36 -5.88 -1.49
C VAL A 475 -13.90 -6.00 -1.87
N VAL A 476 -13.03 -5.26 -1.19
CA VAL A 476 -11.59 -5.30 -1.46
C VAL A 476 -10.99 -6.66 -1.11
N LEU A 477 -10.10 -7.16 -1.98
CA LEU A 477 -9.35 -8.40 -1.74
C LEU A 477 -8.23 -8.12 -0.74
N THR A 478 -8.11 -8.97 0.28
CA THR A 478 -7.05 -8.88 1.30
C THR A 478 -5.99 -9.99 1.17
N ASP A 479 -6.37 -11.14 0.61
CA ASP A 479 -5.46 -12.25 0.33
C ASP A 479 -5.19 -12.36 -1.18
N TYR A 480 -3.98 -11.97 -1.59
CA TYR A 480 -3.52 -11.95 -2.99
C TYR A 480 -2.99 -13.30 -3.49
N SER A 481 -3.20 -14.39 -2.74
CA SER A 481 -2.95 -15.74 -3.26
C SER A 481 -4.03 -16.17 -4.27
N GLY A 482 -3.72 -17.16 -5.10
CA GLY A 482 -4.73 -17.75 -5.98
C GLY A 482 -5.90 -18.39 -5.22
N GLU A 483 -5.65 -18.92 -4.01
CA GLU A 483 -6.69 -19.46 -3.14
C GLU A 483 -7.54 -18.32 -2.55
N GLY A 484 -6.92 -17.22 -2.10
CA GLY A 484 -7.62 -16.04 -1.59
C GLY A 484 -8.55 -15.42 -2.64
N LEU A 485 -8.07 -15.26 -3.89
CA LEU A 485 -8.90 -14.76 -4.98
C LEU A 485 -10.08 -15.72 -5.29
N ARG A 486 -9.85 -17.04 -5.33
CA ARG A 486 -10.93 -18.03 -5.48
C ARG A 486 -11.95 -17.95 -4.36
N ALA A 487 -11.49 -17.90 -3.10
CA ALA A 487 -12.37 -17.79 -1.93
C ALA A 487 -13.21 -16.52 -1.96
N ALA A 488 -12.65 -15.38 -2.37
CA ALA A 488 -13.38 -14.13 -2.51
C ALA A 488 -14.45 -14.19 -3.62
N ILE A 489 -14.15 -14.81 -4.76
CA ILE A 489 -15.11 -15.04 -5.86
C ILE A 489 -16.25 -15.95 -5.39
N GLU A 490 -15.96 -17.07 -4.71
CA GLU A 490 -16.97 -17.97 -4.18
C GLU A 490 -17.85 -17.29 -3.12
N LYS A 491 -17.26 -16.46 -2.27
CA LYS A 491 -18.02 -15.62 -1.32
C LYS A 491 -18.95 -14.64 -2.06
N GLY A 492 -18.50 -14.09 -3.20
CA GLY A 492 -19.32 -13.26 -4.09
C GLY A 492 -20.56 -14.03 -4.61
N PHE A 493 -20.38 -15.24 -5.12
CA PHE A 493 -21.46 -16.11 -5.56
C PHE A 493 -22.43 -16.49 -4.42
N ALA A 494 -21.88 -16.77 -3.23
CA ALA A 494 -22.69 -17.13 -2.07
C ALA A 494 -23.56 -15.94 -1.58
N ARG A 495 -23.03 -14.73 -1.61
CA ARG A 495 -23.78 -13.50 -1.25
C ARG A 495 -24.92 -13.22 -2.24
N ALA A 496 -24.68 -13.40 -3.54
CA ALA A 496 -25.68 -13.19 -4.58
C ALA A 496 -26.84 -14.21 -4.54
N LYS A 497 -26.66 -15.37 -3.91
CA LYS A 497 -27.70 -16.40 -3.74
C LYS A 497 -28.59 -16.16 -2.51
N LYS A 498 -28.25 -15.25 -1.62
CA LYS A 498 -29.10 -14.90 -0.48
C LYS A 498 -30.18 -13.90 -0.97
N PRO A 499 -31.46 -14.22 -0.76
CA PRO A 499 -32.57 -13.35 -1.17
C PRO A 499 -32.58 -12.02 -0.43
#